data_d16c23f4ab4c9b05792bba5da01ea2a2
#
_entry.id   d16c23f4ab4c9b05792bba5da01ea2a2
#
_cell.length_a   1.000
_cell.length_b   1.000
_cell.length_c   1.000
_cell.angle_alpha   90.00
_cell.angle_beta   90.00
_cell.angle_gamma   90.00
#
_symmetry.space_group_name_H-M   'P 1'
#
loop_
_entity.id
_entity.type
_entity.pdbx_description
1 polymer ?
#
loop_
_entity_poly.entity_id
_entity_poly.type
_entity_poly.pdbx_seq_one_letter_code
_entity_poly.pdbx_strand_id
1 'polypeptide(L)'
;MTMYLISFKLVREHVVPDDSEKFELKLALKNIFQNKPLLLIQISNIFCLLGMMLKGYLNYYYCVYNWGSLGYMTALNLINLVGMVVGALIFTFLSQHIGKKNCMFLFAGLMTISSLVLYFAGYHNAIVLFATSSVSTVCVGAVMVCVNAMMMDTIEYGEWKTGQRNEAMITSTRCFVTKCVMAVAGIAVAAVIGLTGYIPQETVQPVNVLNSFHFVYTLVSAGIIILAVVPMLFYKLTEKRHAEIMEELAARKASKTQ
;
A
#
# COMPACT_ATOMS: atom_id res chain seq x y z
N MET A 1 -3.44 26.27 1.59
CA MET A 1 -2.81 27.19 0.61
C MET A 1 -1.75 28.08 1.25
N THR A 2 -1.99 28.74 2.37
CA THR A 2 -1.01 29.59 3.08
C THR A 2 0.30 28.88 3.47
N MET A 3 0.26 27.65 3.94
CA MET A 3 1.47 26.88 4.27
C MET A 3 2.38 26.61 3.07
N TYR A 4 1.81 26.38 1.88
CA TYR A 4 2.59 26.21 0.65
C TYR A 4 3.30 27.50 0.22
N LEU A 5 2.65 28.65 0.39
CA LEU A 5 3.27 29.95 0.12
C LEU A 5 4.40 30.28 1.10
N ILE A 6 4.24 29.90 2.36
CA ILE A 6 5.29 30.03 3.39
C ILE A 6 6.47 29.12 3.07
N SER A 7 6.23 27.86 2.73
CA SER A 7 7.29 26.93 2.29
C SER A 7 8.02 27.44 1.07
N PHE A 8 7.31 27.94 0.06
CA PHE A 8 7.93 28.49 -1.15
C PHE A 8 8.87 29.67 -0.86
N LYS A 9 8.53 30.52 0.13
CA LYS A 9 9.37 31.66 0.53
C LYS A 9 10.55 31.31 1.43
N LEU A 10 10.40 30.25 2.25
CA LEU A 10 11.41 29.88 3.26
C LEU A 10 12.39 28.81 2.79
N VAL A 11 11.98 27.95 1.86
CA VAL A 11 12.84 26.87 1.34
C VAL A 11 13.75 27.43 0.25
N ARG A 12 15.07 27.38 0.50
CA ARG A 12 16.10 27.63 -0.52
C ARG A 12 16.66 26.28 -0.97
N GLU A 13 16.68 26.06 -2.26
CA GLU A 13 17.35 24.89 -2.83
C GLU A 13 18.87 25.03 -2.62
N HIS A 14 19.45 24.12 -1.83
CA HIS A 14 20.90 24.05 -1.60
C HIS A 14 21.59 23.12 -2.59
N VAL A 15 20.84 22.26 -3.28
CA VAL A 15 21.36 21.31 -4.27
C VAL A 15 20.84 21.75 -5.62
N VAL A 16 21.68 22.38 -6.42
CA VAL A 16 21.35 22.71 -7.81
C VAL A 16 21.56 21.44 -8.64
N PRO A 17 20.57 21.01 -9.44
CA PRO A 17 20.77 19.90 -10.37
C PRO A 17 21.90 20.23 -11.34
N ASP A 18 22.73 19.24 -11.67
CA ASP A 18 23.76 19.40 -12.69
C ASP A 18 23.08 19.53 -14.06
N ASP A 19 23.10 20.73 -14.64
CA ASP A 19 22.47 21.05 -15.95
C ASP A 19 23.02 20.23 -17.12
N SER A 20 24.08 19.44 -16.89
CA SER A 20 24.70 18.58 -17.88
C SER A 20 23.90 17.31 -18.18
N GLU A 21 23.02 16.83 -17.30
CA GLU A 21 22.19 15.66 -17.52
C GLU A 21 20.84 16.02 -18.17
N LYS A 22 20.78 15.99 -19.50
CA LYS A 22 19.50 16.08 -20.22
C LYS A 22 18.60 14.94 -19.79
N PHE A 23 17.48 15.27 -19.15
CA PHE A 23 16.46 14.30 -18.76
C PHE A 23 15.83 13.66 -20.02
N GLU A 24 16.18 12.42 -20.30
CA GLU A 24 15.57 11.62 -21.35
C GLU A 24 14.48 10.71 -20.78
N LEU A 25 13.22 11.08 -20.95
CA LEU A 25 12.05 10.30 -20.48
C LEU A 25 12.10 8.83 -20.94
N LYS A 26 12.52 8.59 -22.20
CA LYS A 26 12.62 7.25 -22.77
C LYS A 26 13.65 6.38 -22.02
N LEU A 27 14.79 6.98 -21.66
CA LEU A 27 15.85 6.30 -20.91
C LEU A 27 15.41 6.02 -19.49
N ALA A 28 14.76 6.98 -18.83
CA ALA A 28 14.23 6.83 -17.48
C ALA A 28 13.15 5.73 -17.40
N LEU A 29 12.22 5.67 -18.34
CA LEU A 29 11.25 4.57 -18.45
C LEU A 29 11.93 3.23 -18.68
N LYS A 30 12.92 3.15 -19.57
CA LYS A 30 13.71 1.93 -19.81
C LYS A 30 14.38 1.45 -18.51
N ASN A 31 14.97 2.36 -17.74
CA ASN A 31 15.62 2.05 -16.47
C ASN A 31 14.63 1.49 -15.43
N ILE A 32 13.40 2.03 -15.37
CA ILE A 32 12.32 1.48 -14.52
C ILE A 32 11.99 0.04 -14.91
N PHE A 33 11.78 -0.23 -16.20
CA PHE A 33 11.46 -1.58 -16.68
C PHE A 33 12.61 -2.57 -16.49
N GLN A 34 13.86 -2.10 -16.46
CA GLN A 34 15.03 -2.93 -16.16
C GLN A 34 15.20 -3.22 -14.66
N ASN A 35 14.55 -2.45 -13.79
CA ASN A 35 14.60 -2.63 -12.34
C ASN A 35 13.57 -3.68 -11.90
N LYS A 36 13.94 -4.97 -12.03
CA LYS A 36 13.05 -6.09 -11.67
C LYS A 36 12.53 -6.04 -10.23
N PRO A 37 13.36 -5.76 -9.18
CA PRO A 37 12.86 -5.58 -7.82
C PRO A 37 11.77 -4.51 -7.72
N LEU A 38 11.95 -3.36 -8.36
CA LEU A 38 10.96 -2.29 -8.38
C LEU A 38 9.62 -2.75 -8.99
N LEU A 39 9.66 -3.44 -10.13
CA LEU A 39 8.44 -3.93 -10.76
C LEU A 39 7.68 -4.91 -9.86
N LEU A 40 8.38 -5.82 -9.21
CA LEU A 40 7.76 -6.78 -8.29
C LEU A 40 7.11 -6.11 -7.09
N ILE A 41 7.77 -5.09 -6.50
CA ILE A 41 7.19 -4.30 -5.40
C ILE A 41 5.99 -3.49 -5.89
N GLN A 42 6.05 -2.88 -7.07
CA GLN A 42 4.94 -2.11 -7.63
C GLN A 42 3.71 -2.98 -7.89
N ILE A 43 3.89 -4.17 -8.46
CA ILE A 43 2.78 -5.12 -8.67
C ILE A 43 2.19 -5.56 -7.33
N SER A 44 3.02 -5.90 -6.35
CA SER A 44 2.57 -6.22 -4.99
C SER A 44 1.81 -5.06 -4.36
N ASN A 45 2.32 -3.83 -4.49
CA ASN A 45 1.69 -2.61 -3.98
C ASN A 45 0.32 -2.36 -4.63
N ILE A 46 0.17 -2.61 -5.94
CA ILE A 46 -1.12 -2.50 -6.65
C ILE A 46 -2.17 -3.40 -5.99
N PHE A 47 -1.86 -4.67 -5.78
CA PHE A 47 -2.82 -5.61 -5.17
C PHE A 47 -3.12 -5.25 -3.71
N CYS A 48 -2.10 -4.91 -2.91
CA CYS A 48 -2.31 -4.44 -1.54
C CYS A 48 -3.23 -3.21 -1.49
N LEU A 49 -2.91 -2.17 -2.26
CA LEU A 49 -3.70 -0.93 -2.31
C LEU A 49 -5.11 -1.19 -2.80
N LEU A 50 -5.29 -2.03 -3.83
CA LEU A 50 -6.60 -2.32 -4.38
C LEU A 50 -7.51 -3.00 -3.33
N GLY A 51 -7.00 -4.01 -2.63
CA GLY A 51 -7.76 -4.67 -1.56
C GLY A 51 -8.10 -3.74 -0.40
N MET A 52 -7.16 -2.87 -0.01
CA MET A 52 -7.37 -1.87 1.04
C MET A 52 -8.38 -0.79 0.62
N MET A 53 -8.29 -0.28 -0.62
CA MET A 53 -9.19 0.75 -1.15
C MET A 53 -10.62 0.22 -1.34
N LEU A 54 -10.79 -1.03 -1.76
CA LEU A 54 -12.10 -1.68 -1.82
C LEU A 54 -12.77 -1.69 -0.45
N LYS A 55 -12.05 -2.11 0.60
CA LYS A 55 -12.57 -2.05 1.98
C LYS A 55 -12.90 -0.62 2.39
N GLY A 56 -12.01 0.32 2.13
CA GLY A 56 -12.18 1.72 2.50
C GLY A 56 -13.40 2.39 1.85
N TYR A 57 -13.58 2.19 0.54
CA TYR A 57 -14.71 2.79 -0.19
C TYR A 57 -16.05 2.12 0.13
N LEU A 58 -16.04 0.80 0.39
CA LEU A 58 -17.25 0.07 0.78
C LEU A 58 -17.59 0.26 2.27
N ASN A 59 -16.66 0.78 3.09
CA ASN A 59 -16.83 0.88 4.55
C ASN A 59 -18.07 1.63 4.97
N TYR A 60 -18.44 2.73 4.28
CA TYR A 60 -19.65 3.48 4.55
C TYR A 60 -20.91 2.59 4.41
N TYR A 61 -21.05 1.95 3.25
CA TYR A 61 -22.21 1.09 2.95
C TYR A 61 -22.27 -0.09 3.89
N TYR A 62 -21.13 -0.70 4.19
CA TYR A 62 -21.03 -1.83 5.11
C TYR A 62 -21.44 -1.45 6.53
N CYS A 63 -20.98 -0.31 7.06
CA CYS A 63 -21.36 0.13 8.40
C CYS A 63 -22.82 0.56 8.50
N VAL A 64 -23.33 1.29 7.50
CA VAL A 64 -24.71 1.79 7.53
C VAL A 64 -25.72 0.66 7.36
N TYR A 65 -25.52 -0.22 6.39
CA TYR A 65 -26.54 -1.21 6.02
C TYR A 65 -26.36 -2.56 6.71
N ASN A 66 -25.13 -3.07 6.87
CA ASN A 66 -24.91 -4.34 7.56
C ASN A 66 -24.89 -4.19 9.08
N TRP A 67 -24.44 -3.05 9.61
CA TRP A 67 -24.34 -2.79 11.05
C TRP A 67 -25.35 -1.78 11.58
N GLY A 68 -26.12 -1.14 10.71
CA GLY A 68 -27.25 -0.29 11.06
C GLY A 68 -26.91 1.05 11.72
N SER A 69 -25.63 1.46 11.77
CA SER A 69 -25.24 2.72 12.41
C SER A 69 -23.93 3.31 11.89
N LEU A 70 -23.93 4.63 11.66
CA LEU A 70 -22.72 5.42 11.39
C LEU A 70 -21.72 5.41 12.55
N GLY A 71 -22.19 5.13 13.78
CA GLY A 71 -21.31 5.00 14.96
C GLY A 71 -20.21 3.95 14.76
N TYR A 72 -20.50 2.84 14.10
CA TYR A 72 -19.51 1.83 13.77
C TYR A 72 -18.43 2.37 12.83
N MET A 73 -18.79 3.17 11.83
CA MET A 73 -17.83 3.80 10.93
C MET A 73 -16.89 4.74 11.68
N THR A 74 -17.42 5.56 12.58
CA THR A 74 -16.61 6.47 13.40
C THR A 74 -15.63 5.70 14.28
N ALA A 75 -16.10 4.65 14.96
CA ALA A 75 -15.25 3.79 15.79
C ALA A 75 -14.16 3.09 14.96
N LEU A 76 -14.50 2.54 13.79
CA LEU A 76 -13.52 1.91 12.88
C LEU A 76 -12.49 2.90 12.35
N ASN A 77 -12.88 4.15 12.07
CA ASN A 77 -11.93 5.18 11.63
C ASN A 77 -10.95 5.58 12.75
N LEU A 78 -11.40 5.64 14.00
CA LEU A 78 -10.53 5.87 15.16
C LEU A 78 -9.54 4.69 15.36
N ILE A 79 -10.04 3.46 15.29
CA ILE A 79 -9.22 2.25 15.34
C ILE A 79 -8.20 2.26 14.19
N ASN A 80 -8.60 2.68 12.99
CA ASN A 80 -7.71 2.77 11.85
C ASN A 80 -6.56 3.76 12.09
N LEU A 81 -6.86 4.95 12.61
CA LEU A 81 -5.85 5.97 12.92
C LEU A 81 -4.79 5.44 13.89
N VAL A 82 -5.24 4.87 15.01
CA VAL A 82 -4.33 4.31 16.05
C VAL A 82 -3.60 3.07 15.50
N GLY A 83 -4.32 2.17 14.84
CA GLY A 83 -3.77 0.93 14.31
C GLY A 83 -2.66 1.16 13.28
N MET A 84 -2.81 2.15 12.39
CA MET A 84 -1.76 2.50 11.42
C MET A 84 -0.46 2.94 12.08
N VAL A 85 -0.54 3.77 13.13
CA VAL A 85 0.64 4.23 13.88
C VAL A 85 1.31 3.06 14.59
N VAL A 86 0.54 2.25 15.29
CA VAL A 86 1.03 1.05 15.98
C VAL A 86 1.67 0.08 14.99
N GLY A 87 1.05 -0.14 13.85
CA GLY A 87 1.59 -1.00 12.80
C GLY A 87 2.92 -0.52 12.23
N ALA A 88 3.06 0.78 12.01
CA ALA A 88 4.32 1.38 11.57
C ALA A 88 5.46 1.16 12.57
N LEU A 89 5.18 1.32 13.87
CA LEU A 89 6.13 1.05 14.94
C LEU A 89 6.52 -0.44 15.00
N ILE A 90 5.52 -1.34 14.98
CA ILE A 90 5.76 -2.79 14.99
C ILE A 90 6.62 -3.19 13.80
N PHE A 91 6.33 -2.69 12.60
CA PHE A 91 7.15 -2.97 11.42
C PHE A 91 8.61 -2.54 11.63
N THR A 92 8.85 -1.35 12.18
CA THR A 92 10.21 -0.82 12.38
C THR A 92 11.04 -1.74 13.28
N PHE A 93 10.46 -2.27 14.35
CA PHE A 93 11.14 -3.22 15.23
C PHE A 93 11.28 -4.60 14.58
N LEU A 94 10.23 -5.10 13.96
CA LEU A 94 10.18 -6.47 13.44
C LEU A 94 11.05 -6.64 12.20
N SER A 95 11.13 -5.64 11.33
CA SER A 95 11.91 -5.68 10.09
C SER A 95 13.40 -5.86 10.33
N GLN A 96 13.92 -5.41 11.47
CA GLN A 96 15.32 -5.60 11.86
C GLN A 96 15.66 -7.06 12.20
N HIS A 97 14.67 -7.86 12.62
CA HIS A 97 14.87 -9.25 13.05
C HIS A 97 14.55 -10.25 11.95
N ILE A 98 13.46 -10.08 11.24
CA ILE A 98 13.00 -11.06 10.25
C ILE A 98 13.14 -10.60 8.79
N GLY A 99 13.53 -9.34 8.59
CA GLY A 99 13.68 -8.73 7.27
C GLY A 99 12.37 -8.24 6.66
N LYS A 100 12.46 -7.26 5.73
CA LYS A 100 11.32 -6.57 5.11
C LYS A 100 10.42 -7.53 4.33
N LYS A 101 11.01 -8.46 3.57
CA LYS A 101 10.27 -9.45 2.77
C LYS A 101 9.38 -10.35 3.64
N ASN A 102 9.92 -10.88 4.74
CA ASN A 102 9.17 -11.75 5.65
C ASN A 102 8.10 -10.97 6.42
N CYS A 103 8.36 -9.70 6.77
CA CYS A 103 7.35 -8.81 7.33
C CYS A 103 6.16 -8.65 6.38
N MET A 104 6.41 -8.47 5.07
CA MET A 104 5.34 -8.35 4.07
C MET A 104 4.47 -9.60 4.04
N PHE A 105 5.06 -10.81 4.05
CA PHE A 105 4.31 -12.07 4.12
C PHE A 105 3.49 -12.20 5.40
N LEU A 106 4.08 -11.88 6.54
CA LEU A 106 3.41 -11.95 7.83
C LEU A 106 2.19 -11.04 7.90
N PHE A 107 2.36 -9.75 7.55
CA PHE A 107 1.27 -8.79 7.65
C PHE A 107 0.18 -9.00 6.59
N ALA A 108 0.54 -9.36 5.36
CA ALA A 108 -0.45 -9.73 4.34
C ALA A 108 -1.23 -10.99 4.74
N GLY A 109 -0.56 -11.98 5.30
CA GLY A 109 -1.19 -13.19 5.85
C GLY A 109 -2.15 -12.88 7.00
N LEU A 110 -1.75 -12.06 7.97
CA LEU A 110 -2.61 -11.64 9.09
C LEU A 110 -3.83 -10.83 8.61
N MET A 111 -3.66 -9.95 7.62
CA MET A 111 -4.79 -9.23 6.99
C MET A 111 -5.78 -10.19 6.34
N THR A 112 -5.28 -11.18 5.64
CA THR A 112 -6.11 -12.20 5.00
C THR A 112 -6.86 -13.03 6.04
N ILE A 113 -6.16 -13.52 7.06
CA ILE A 113 -6.76 -14.31 8.15
C ILE A 113 -7.83 -13.49 8.89
N SER A 114 -7.54 -12.24 9.25
CA SER A 114 -8.52 -11.38 9.93
C SER A 114 -9.78 -11.14 9.09
N SER A 115 -9.63 -11.01 7.78
CA SER A 115 -10.77 -10.85 6.86
C SER A 115 -11.58 -12.14 6.71
N LEU A 116 -10.92 -13.31 6.71
CA LEU A 116 -11.60 -14.62 6.70
C LEU A 116 -12.36 -14.87 8.02
N VAL A 117 -11.75 -14.54 9.17
CA VAL A 117 -12.43 -14.64 10.47
C VAL A 117 -13.69 -13.78 10.49
N LEU A 118 -13.64 -12.54 9.98
CA LEU A 118 -14.81 -11.69 9.88
C LEU A 118 -15.86 -12.26 8.92
N TYR A 119 -15.45 -12.86 7.82
CA TYR A 119 -16.36 -13.50 6.87
C TYR A 119 -17.18 -14.64 7.51
N PHE A 120 -16.51 -15.56 8.21
CA PHE A 120 -17.18 -16.68 8.86
C PHE A 120 -17.98 -16.31 10.10
N ALA A 121 -17.59 -15.24 10.81
CA ALA A 121 -18.35 -14.72 11.95
C ALA A 121 -19.63 -13.99 11.54
N GLY A 122 -19.74 -13.59 10.26
CA GLY A 122 -20.85 -12.78 9.76
C GLY A 122 -20.84 -11.34 10.29
N TYR A 123 -21.94 -10.63 10.06
CA TYR A 123 -22.11 -9.23 10.48
C TYR A 123 -23.05 -9.07 11.69
N HIS A 124 -23.02 -10.05 12.62
CA HIS A 124 -23.89 -10.03 13.82
C HIS A 124 -23.09 -9.84 15.12
N ASN A 125 -21.77 -9.94 15.10
CA ASN A 125 -20.92 -9.83 16.28
C ASN A 125 -19.97 -8.64 16.18
N ALA A 126 -20.32 -7.55 16.85
CA ALA A 126 -19.52 -6.32 16.87
C ALA A 126 -18.12 -6.50 17.48
N ILE A 127 -17.96 -7.42 18.45
CA ILE A 127 -16.65 -7.69 19.07
C ILE A 127 -15.69 -8.25 17.99
N VAL A 128 -16.17 -9.20 17.17
CA VAL A 128 -15.37 -9.76 16.09
C VAL A 128 -15.05 -8.69 15.04
N LEU A 129 -15.99 -7.81 14.68
CA LEU A 129 -15.74 -6.70 13.77
C LEU A 129 -14.59 -5.82 14.28
N PHE A 130 -14.66 -5.36 15.52
CA PHE A 130 -13.64 -4.47 16.08
C PHE A 130 -12.29 -5.17 16.27
N ALA A 131 -12.27 -6.41 16.72
CA ALA A 131 -11.04 -7.19 16.89
C ALA A 131 -10.33 -7.44 15.54
N THR A 132 -11.06 -7.92 14.52
CA THR A 132 -10.49 -8.17 13.20
C THR A 132 -10.09 -6.88 12.48
N SER A 133 -10.85 -5.79 12.67
CA SER A 133 -10.49 -4.48 12.13
C SER A 133 -9.23 -3.93 12.80
N SER A 134 -9.07 -4.08 14.11
CA SER A 134 -7.84 -3.66 14.82
C SER A 134 -6.61 -4.39 14.28
N VAL A 135 -6.68 -5.70 14.12
CA VAL A 135 -5.58 -6.48 13.51
C VAL A 135 -5.32 -6.02 12.08
N SER A 136 -6.37 -5.88 11.26
CA SER A 136 -6.23 -5.42 9.87
C SER A 136 -5.55 -4.06 9.77
N THR A 137 -5.94 -3.08 10.59
CA THR A 137 -5.40 -1.71 10.51
C THR A 137 -3.95 -1.62 10.97
N VAL A 138 -3.55 -2.40 11.98
CA VAL A 138 -2.14 -2.56 12.37
C VAL A 138 -1.32 -3.13 11.20
N CYS A 139 -1.82 -4.17 10.55
CA CYS A 139 -1.15 -4.74 9.38
C CYS A 139 -1.08 -3.75 8.22
N VAL A 140 -2.13 -2.94 7.98
CA VAL A 140 -2.12 -1.87 6.97
C VAL A 140 -0.99 -0.88 7.21
N GLY A 141 -0.85 -0.38 8.45
CA GLY A 141 0.23 0.54 8.81
C GLY A 141 1.61 -0.08 8.58
N ALA A 142 1.80 -1.33 9.00
CA ALA A 142 3.03 -2.07 8.80
C ALA A 142 3.38 -2.28 7.32
N VAL A 143 2.41 -2.70 6.50
CA VAL A 143 2.59 -2.91 5.04
C VAL A 143 2.91 -1.61 4.32
N MET A 144 2.26 -0.50 4.68
CA MET A 144 2.54 0.81 4.09
C MET A 144 4.00 1.24 4.29
N VAL A 145 4.53 1.10 5.49
CA VAL A 145 5.92 1.43 5.78
C VAL A 145 6.86 0.44 5.11
N CYS A 146 6.53 -0.86 5.14
CA CYS A 146 7.29 -1.91 4.49
C CYS A 146 7.48 -1.64 2.99
N VAL A 147 6.40 -1.40 2.26
CA VAL A 147 6.44 -1.09 0.82
C VAL A 147 7.28 0.16 0.55
N ASN A 148 7.11 1.22 1.36
CA ASN A 148 7.92 2.43 1.21
C ASN A 148 9.42 2.14 1.39
N ALA A 149 9.80 1.43 2.44
CA ALA A 149 11.19 1.08 2.71
C ALA A 149 11.79 0.22 1.58
N MET A 150 11.06 -0.81 1.12
CA MET A 150 11.51 -1.65 0.02
C MET A 150 11.64 -0.89 -1.30
N MET A 151 10.77 0.10 -1.56
CA MET A 151 10.90 0.96 -2.75
C MET A 151 12.14 1.83 -2.71
N MET A 152 12.52 2.37 -1.54
CA MET A 152 13.77 3.12 -1.40
C MET A 152 14.98 2.24 -1.72
N ASP A 153 15.02 0.99 -1.25
CA ASP A 153 16.09 0.04 -1.58
C ASP A 153 16.21 -0.20 -3.11
N THR A 154 15.10 -0.10 -3.85
CA THR A 154 15.13 -0.28 -5.32
C THR A 154 15.68 0.91 -6.08
N ILE A 155 15.72 2.11 -5.48
CA ILE A 155 16.38 3.28 -6.06
C ILE A 155 17.88 3.03 -6.14
N GLU A 156 18.46 2.55 -5.04
CA GLU A 156 19.89 2.23 -4.94
C GLU A 156 20.27 1.04 -5.84
N TYR A 157 19.43 0.02 -5.92
CA TYR A 157 19.58 -1.06 -6.89
C TYR A 157 19.55 -0.54 -8.33
N GLY A 158 18.69 0.41 -8.64
CA GLY A 158 18.60 1.05 -9.95
C GLY A 158 19.87 1.82 -10.29
N GLU A 159 20.40 2.65 -9.35
CA GLU A 159 21.65 3.39 -9.47
C GLU A 159 22.83 2.45 -9.68
N TRP A 160 22.91 1.35 -8.92
CA TRP A 160 23.96 0.35 -9.04
C TRP A 160 24.00 -0.30 -10.43
N LYS A 161 22.81 -0.58 -10.98
CA LYS A 161 22.67 -1.30 -12.25
C LYS A 161 22.83 -0.42 -13.47
N THR A 162 22.33 0.83 -13.44
CA THR A 162 22.26 1.73 -14.60
C THR A 162 23.27 2.87 -14.54
N GLY A 163 23.88 3.10 -13.36
CA GLY A 163 24.73 4.25 -13.12
C GLY A 163 24.00 5.58 -12.93
N GLN A 164 22.66 5.58 -13.05
CA GLN A 164 21.83 6.79 -12.91
C GLN A 164 20.85 6.67 -11.73
N ARG A 165 20.75 7.71 -10.92
CA ARG A 165 19.84 7.79 -9.79
C ARG A 165 18.49 8.35 -10.27
N ASN A 166 17.49 7.49 -10.45
CA ASN A 166 16.17 7.86 -10.97
C ASN A 166 15.08 7.96 -9.87
N GLU A 167 15.39 8.57 -8.72
CA GLU A 167 14.50 8.65 -7.56
C GLU A 167 13.18 9.37 -7.87
N ALA A 168 13.25 10.53 -8.52
CA ALA A 168 12.06 11.32 -8.89
C ALA A 168 11.12 10.52 -9.79
N MET A 169 11.67 9.78 -10.75
CA MET A 169 10.88 8.99 -11.69
C MET A 169 10.20 7.78 -11.02
N ILE A 170 10.88 7.11 -10.10
CA ILE A 170 10.32 6.01 -9.31
C ILE A 170 9.17 6.52 -8.44
N THR A 171 9.36 7.65 -7.77
CA THR A 171 8.34 8.30 -6.94
C THR A 171 7.14 8.75 -7.77
N SER A 172 7.34 9.37 -8.92
CA SER A 172 6.28 9.79 -9.84
C SER A 172 5.47 8.59 -10.36
N THR A 173 6.15 7.51 -10.75
CA THR A 173 5.51 6.26 -11.19
C THR A 173 4.63 5.69 -10.08
N ARG A 174 5.12 5.68 -8.84
CA ARG A 174 4.33 5.24 -7.69
C ARG A 174 3.07 6.09 -7.48
N CYS A 175 3.21 7.42 -7.53
CA CYS A 175 2.07 8.33 -7.39
C CYS A 175 1.03 8.08 -8.49
N PHE A 176 1.47 7.91 -9.74
CA PHE A 176 0.60 7.59 -10.86
C PHE A 176 -0.14 6.27 -10.65
N VAL A 177 0.59 5.20 -10.32
CA VAL A 177 0.01 3.88 -10.02
C VAL A 177 -1.02 3.96 -8.89
N THR A 178 -0.74 4.68 -7.82
CA THR A 178 -1.68 4.87 -6.71
C THR A 178 -2.99 5.52 -7.19
N LYS A 179 -2.92 6.56 -8.05
CA LYS A 179 -4.13 7.20 -8.60
C LYS A 179 -4.92 6.26 -9.51
N CYS A 180 -4.25 5.47 -10.33
CA CYS A 180 -4.90 4.44 -11.15
C CYS A 180 -5.62 3.40 -10.28
N VAL A 181 -4.98 2.90 -9.22
CA VAL A 181 -5.59 1.94 -8.29
C VAL A 181 -6.82 2.54 -7.58
N MET A 182 -6.75 3.79 -7.14
CA MET A 182 -7.90 4.48 -6.54
C MET A 182 -9.07 4.56 -7.51
N ALA A 183 -8.83 4.89 -8.78
CA ALA A 183 -9.87 4.95 -9.81
C ALA A 183 -10.49 3.56 -10.04
N VAL A 184 -9.66 2.52 -10.20
CA VAL A 184 -10.13 1.13 -10.38
C VAL A 184 -10.95 0.66 -9.18
N ALA A 185 -10.50 0.93 -7.96
CA ALA A 185 -11.23 0.60 -6.74
C ALA A 185 -12.59 1.31 -6.67
N GLY A 186 -12.65 2.58 -7.05
CA GLY A 186 -13.90 3.34 -7.12
C GLY A 186 -14.90 2.76 -8.13
N ILE A 187 -14.42 2.42 -9.34
CA ILE A 187 -15.22 1.74 -10.36
C ILE A 187 -15.71 0.39 -9.86
N ALA A 188 -14.85 -0.40 -9.21
CA ALA A 188 -15.21 -1.71 -8.69
C ALA A 188 -16.32 -1.61 -7.63
N VAL A 189 -16.22 -0.64 -6.70
CA VAL A 189 -17.27 -0.43 -5.68
C VAL A 189 -18.58 0.06 -6.32
N ALA A 190 -18.51 0.98 -7.29
CA ALA A 190 -19.69 1.43 -8.03
C ALA A 190 -20.36 0.26 -8.77
N ALA A 191 -19.57 -0.64 -9.37
CA ALA A 191 -20.10 -1.83 -10.01
C ALA A 191 -20.75 -2.79 -9.01
N VAL A 192 -20.16 -3.00 -7.83
CA VAL A 192 -20.76 -3.79 -6.75
C VAL A 192 -22.12 -3.21 -6.36
N ILE A 193 -22.19 -1.90 -6.13
CA ILE A 193 -23.46 -1.23 -5.75
C ILE A 193 -24.50 -1.37 -6.88
N GLY A 194 -24.11 -1.14 -8.14
CA GLY A 194 -25.04 -1.21 -9.29
C GLY A 194 -25.52 -2.63 -9.61
N LEU A 195 -24.69 -3.66 -9.41
CA LEU A 195 -25.03 -5.04 -9.77
C LEU A 195 -25.74 -5.82 -8.66
N THR A 196 -25.66 -5.38 -7.41
CA THR A 196 -26.25 -6.10 -6.27
C THR A 196 -27.73 -5.81 -6.05
N GLY A 197 -28.30 -4.84 -6.77
CA GLY A 197 -29.69 -4.40 -6.58
C GLY A 197 -29.86 -3.46 -5.39
N TYR A 198 -28.82 -2.69 -5.06
CA TYR A 198 -28.87 -1.65 -4.03
C TYR A 198 -29.94 -0.61 -4.38
N ILE A 199 -30.84 -0.32 -3.41
CA ILE A 199 -31.93 0.65 -3.57
C ILE A 199 -31.53 1.92 -2.82
N PRO A 200 -31.23 3.04 -3.53
CA PRO A 200 -30.90 4.30 -2.89
C PRO A 200 -32.04 4.79 -1.97
N GLN A 201 -31.68 5.40 -0.83
CA GLN A 201 -32.61 6.01 0.15
C GLN A 201 -33.44 5.03 1.00
N GLU A 202 -33.43 3.73 0.73
CA GLU A 202 -34.06 2.76 1.63
C GLU A 202 -33.13 2.45 2.81
N THR A 203 -33.68 2.49 4.02
CA THR A 203 -32.95 2.18 5.26
C THR A 203 -32.69 0.69 5.43
N VAL A 204 -33.55 -0.15 4.87
CA VAL A 204 -33.47 -1.61 4.94
C VAL A 204 -33.17 -2.15 3.53
N GLN A 205 -32.00 -2.67 3.32
CA GLN A 205 -31.61 -3.24 2.03
C GLN A 205 -31.94 -4.74 1.95
N PRO A 206 -32.19 -5.27 0.73
CA PRO A 206 -32.38 -6.69 0.53
C PRO A 206 -31.20 -7.51 1.06
N VAL A 207 -31.47 -8.70 1.58
CA VAL A 207 -30.45 -9.61 2.16
C VAL A 207 -29.32 -9.92 1.16
N ASN A 208 -29.64 -10.02 -0.13
CA ASN A 208 -28.65 -10.25 -1.18
C ASN A 208 -27.64 -9.09 -1.27
N VAL A 209 -28.07 -7.85 -1.08
CA VAL A 209 -27.20 -6.66 -1.06
C VAL A 209 -26.26 -6.70 0.15
N LEU A 210 -26.80 -7.00 1.34
CA LEU A 210 -26.04 -7.09 2.57
C LEU A 210 -24.98 -8.20 2.49
N ASN A 211 -25.35 -9.37 1.98
CA ASN A 211 -24.42 -10.49 1.79
C ASN A 211 -23.34 -10.14 0.76
N SER A 212 -23.69 -9.44 -0.31
CA SER A 212 -22.73 -9.00 -1.33
C SER A 212 -21.73 -7.99 -0.77
N PHE A 213 -22.19 -7.03 0.03
CA PHE A 213 -21.31 -6.08 0.69
C PHE A 213 -20.36 -6.79 1.66
N HIS A 214 -20.87 -7.71 2.46
CA HIS A 214 -20.07 -8.52 3.37
C HIS A 214 -19.04 -9.36 2.63
N PHE A 215 -19.44 -10.04 1.55
CA PHE A 215 -18.56 -10.85 0.71
C PHE A 215 -17.41 -10.03 0.09
N VAL A 216 -17.73 -8.88 -0.49
CA VAL A 216 -16.70 -8.01 -1.12
C VAL A 216 -15.79 -7.38 -0.08
N TYR A 217 -16.38 -6.89 1.04
CA TYR A 217 -15.60 -6.29 2.12
C TYR A 217 -14.62 -7.25 2.78
N THR A 218 -14.95 -8.53 2.84
CA THR A 218 -14.14 -9.56 3.51
C THR A 218 -13.38 -10.42 2.52
N LEU A 219 -14.07 -11.28 1.77
CA LEU A 219 -13.45 -12.35 0.99
C LEU A 219 -12.76 -11.84 -0.28
N VAL A 220 -13.42 -10.95 -1.05
CA VAL A 220 -12.82 -10.39 -2.27
C VAL A 220 -11.60 -9.57 -1.93
N SER A 221 -11.68 -8.71 -0.90
CA SER A 221 -10.55 -7.91 -0.46
C SER A 221 -9.39 -8.78 0.05
N ALA A 222 -9.67 -9.86 0.79
CA ALA A 222 -8.67 -10.82 1.23
C ALA A 222 -7.99 -11.53 0.06
N GLY A 223 -8.78 -11.98 -0.92
CA GLY A 223 -8.27 -12.63 -2.13
C GLY A 223 -7.34 -11.72 -2.94
N ILE A 224 -7.67 -10.44 -3.05
CA ILE A 224 -6.81 -9.45 -3.73
C ILE A 224 -5.53 -9.21 -2.93
N ILE A 225 -5.60 -9.09 -1.60
CA ILE A 225 -4.43 -8.88 -0.75
C ILE A 225 -3.47 -10.07 -0.82
N ILE A 226 -3.97 -11.31 -0.86
CA ILE A 226 -3.10 -12.48 -0.97
C ILE A 226 -2.38 -12.54 -2.32
N LEU A 227 -2.97 -12.01 -3.39
CA LEU A 227 -2.30 -11.89 -4.69
C LEU A 227 -1.07 -10.98 -4.63
N ALA A 228 -1.01 -10.03 -3.69
CA ALA A 228 0.16 -9.20 -3.48
C ALA A 228 1.39 -10.00 -2.99
N VAL A 229 1.17 -11.15 -2.38
CA VAL A 229 2.24 -12.04 -1.90
C VAL A 229 2.97 -12.70 -3.07
N VAL A 230 2.28 -12.98 -4.17
CA VAL A 230 2.83 -13.73 -5.32
C VAL A 230 4.07 -13.05 -5.92
N PRO A 231 4.07 -11.75 -6.27
CA PRO A 231 5.28 -11.08 -6.75
C PRO A 231 6.42 -11.10 -5.75
N MET A 232 6.10 -11.06 -4.45
CA MET A 232 7.11 -11.08 -3.39
C MET A 232 7.86 -12.40 -3.27
N LEU A 233 7.29 -13.52 -3.72
CA LEU A 233 8.00 -14.80 -3.80
C LEU A 233 9.24 -14.68 -4.70
N PHE A 234 9.12 -13.95 -5.80
CA PHE A 234 10.19 -13.73 -6.78
C PHE A 234 11.15 -12.58 -6.42
N TYR A 235 10.86 -11.84 -5.35
CA TYR A 235 11.70 -10.75 -4.89
C TYR A 235 13.01 -11.27 -4.28
N LYS A 236 14.14 -10.86 -4.89
CA LYS A 236 15.49 -11.37 -4.54
C LYS A 236 16.40 -10.34 -3.86
N LEU A 237 15.98 -9.08 -3.78
CA LEU A 237 16.76 -8.03 -3.12
C LEU A 237 16.57 -8.15 -1.60
N THR A 238 17.40 -8.99 -0.97
CA THR A 238 17.46 -9.15 0.49
C THR A 238 18.24 -8.01 1.11
N GLU A 239 18.10 -7.78 2.42
CA GLU A 239 18.85 -6.78 3.18
C GLU A 239 20.37 -6.96 3.02
N LYS A 240 20.83 -8.23 3.02
CA LYS A 240 22.24 -8.55 2.81
C LYS A 240 22.72 -8.10 1.42
N ARG A 241 21.94 -8.44 0.37
CA ARG A 241 22.29 -8.03 -1.00
C ARG A 241 22.24 -6.52 -1.19
N HIS A 242 21.29 -5.84 -0.51
CA HIS A 242 21.21 -4.40 -0.50
C HIS A 242 22.45 -3.76 0.16
N ALA A 243 22.91 -4.27 1.30
CA ALA A 243 24.12 -3.80 1.96
C ALA A 243 25.36 -3.94 1.05
N GLU A 244 25.54 -5.08 0.38
CA GLU A 244 26.62 -5.30 -0.60
C GLU A 244 26.57 -4.24 -1.74
N ILE A 245 25.39 -3.95 -2.27
CA ILE A 245 25.18 -2.93 -3.31
C ILE A 245 25.59 -1.54 -2.81
N MET A 246 25.24 -1.21 -1.57
CA MET A 246 25.61 0.08 -0.97
C MET A 246 27.12 0.24 -0.83
N GLU A 247 27.84 -0.82 -0.42
CA GLU A 247 29.31 -0.82 -0.35
C GLU A 247 29.93 -0.65 -1.74
N GLU A 248 29.44 -1.38 -2.76
CA GLU A 248 29.91 -1.24 -4.14
C GLU A 248 29.67 0.18 -4.69
N LEU A 249 28.49 0.79 -4.42
CA LEU A 249 28.20 2.15 -4.82
C LEU A 249 29.11 3.17 -4.13
N ALA A 250 29.40 3.00 -2.84
CA ALA A 250 30.32 3.86 -2.10
C ALA A 250 31.73 3.79 -2.68
N ALA A 251 32.22 2.59 -2.99
CA ALA A 251 33.53 2.38 -3.61
C ALA A 251 33.62 3.05 -5.00
N ARG A 252 32.58 2.93 -5.84
CA ARG A 252 32.52 3.60 -7.15
C ARG A 252 32.52 5.13 -7.04
N LYS A 253 31.83 5.69 -6.03
CA LYS A 253 31.83 7.16 -5.79
C LYS A 253 33.20 7.66 -5.33
N ALA A 254 33.85 6.93 -4.44
CA ALA A 254 35.21 7.27 -3.99
C ALA A 254 36.25 7.27 -5.13
N SER A 255 36.14 6.30 -6.07
CA SER A 255 37.05 6.24 -7.22
C SER A 255 36.82 7.30 -8.30
N LYS A 256 35.66 7.95 -8.32
CA LYS A 256 35.36 9.07 -9.25
C LYS A 256 35.78 10.43 -8.71
N THR A 257 36.09 10.53 -7.42
CA THR A 257 36.47 11.77 -6.73
C THR A 257 37.99 11.93 -6.64
N GLN A 258 38.73 10.88 -7.00
CA GLN A 258 40.19 10.89 -7.23
C GLN A 258 40.53 11.14 -8.70
#